data_d3b434ea2af60c0beba9744dd514bc8b
#
_entry.id   d3b434ea2af60c0beba9744dd514bc8b
#
_cell.length_a   1.000
_cell.length_b   1.000
_cell.length_c   1.000
_cell.angle_alpha   90.00
_cell.angle_beta   90.00
_cell.angle_gamma   90.00
#
_symmetry.space_group_name_H-M   'P 1'
#
loop_
_entity.id
_entity.type
_entity.pdbx_description
1 polymer ?
#
loop_
_entity_poly.entity_id
_entity_poly.type
_entity_poly.pdbx_seq_one_letter_code
_entity_poly.pdbx_strand_id
1 'polypeptide(L)'
;MCIRDRYNPDFVLVNGVMLETKGYWDAEDRRKIKAVMRDNPDLDLRMVFQAPYNRISKKSKTSYAQWCEKHGIKWAAAHAIPIDWLI
;
A
#
# COMPACT_ATOMS: atom_id res chain seq x y z
N MET A 1 -16.63 14.37 0.20
CA MET A 1 -16.16 13.69 1.42
C MET A 1 -14.64 13.58 1.40
N CYS A 2 -14.02 13.85 2.50
CA CYS A 2 -12.58 13.75 2.62
C CYS A 2 -12.17 12.31 2.95
N ILE A 3 -11.13 11.81 2.31
CA ILE A 3 -10.62 10.48 2.60
C ILE A 3 -10.25 10.30 4.07
N ARG A 4 -9.84 11.38 4.73
CA ARG A 4 -9.43 11.36 6.13
C ARG A 4 -10.55 10.94 7.07
N ASP A 5 -11.80 11.10 6.67
CA ASP A 5 -12.95 10.74 7.48
C ASP A 5 -13.20 9.23 7.50
N ARG A 6 -12.66 8.50 6.50
CA ARG A 6 -12.92 7.07 6.36
C ARG A 6 -11.66 6.22 6.37
N TYR A 7 -10.52 6.81 6.09
CA TYR A 7 -9.29 6.06 5.93
C TYR A 7 -8.16 6.78 6.65
N ASN A 8 -7.52 6.07 7.56
CA ASN A 8 -6.37 6.58 8.30
C ASN A 8 -5.12 5.82 7.89
N PRO A 9 -4.31 6.36 6.99
CA PRO A 9 -3.02 5.73 6.67
C PRO A 9 -2.11 5.80 7.89
N ASP A 10 -1.15 4.87 7.99
CA ASP A 10 -0.23 4.84 9.11
C ASP A 10 0.61 6.11 9.18
N PHE A 11 1.02 6.63 8.02
CA PHE A 11 1.86 7.82 7.97
C PHE A 11 1.42 8.72 6.82
N VAL A 12 1.39 10.03 7.10
CA VAL A 12 1.20 11.05 6.07
C VAL A 12 2.45 11.91 6.08
N LEU A 13 3.20 11.90 4.97
CA LEU A 13 4.44 12.63 4.86
C LEU A 13 4.19 14.10 4.51
N VAL A 14 5.17 14.95 4.77
CA VAL A 14 5.05 16.40 4.51
C VAL A 14 4.86 16.70 3.01
N ASN A 15 5.29 15.78 2.15
CA ASN A 15 5.13 15.93 0.69
C ASN A 15 3.78 15.41 0.18
N GLY A 16 2.87 15.01 1.07
CA GLY A 16 1.56 14.52 0.70
C GLY A 16 1.47 13.04 0.42
N VAL A 17 2.59 12.33 0.46
CA VAL A 17 2.61 10.88 0.26
C VAL A 17 2.05 10.21 1.51
N MET A 18 1.18 9.22 1.31
CA MET A 18 0.62 8.41 2.39
C MET A 18 1.25 7.03 2.37
N LEU A 19 1.72 6.58 3.52
CA LEU A 19 2.34 5.26 3.66
C LEU A 19 1.46 4.36 4.52
N GLU A 20 1.26 3.15 4.04
CA GLU A 20 0.55 2.12 4.78
C GLU A 20 1.49 0.95 5.00
N THR A 21 1.75 0.60 6.26
CA THR A 21 2.67 -0.49 6.59
C THR A 21 1.87 -1.75 6.91
N LYS A 22 2.33 -2.89 6.39
CA LYS A 22 1.67 -4.18 6.59
C LYS A 22 2.67 -5.29 6.78
N GLY A 23 2.46 -6.10 7.82
CA GLY A 23 3.16 -7.38 7.96
C GLY A 23 2.36 -8.46 7.26
N TYR A 24 1.08 -8.56 7.61
CA TYR A 24 0.13 -9.48 6.98
C TYR A 24 -0.91 -8.66 6.22
N TRP A 25 -1.16 -9.05 4.97
CA TRP A 25 -2.04 -8.27 4.09
C TRP A 25 -3.06 -9.21 3.44
N ASP A 26 -4.21 -9.34 4.08
CA ASP A 26 -5.23 -10.29 3.64
C ASP A 26 -6.09 -9.73 2.50
N ALA A 27 -7.03 -10.55 2.03
CA ALA A 27 -7.89 -10.18 0.91
C ALA A 27 -8.76 -8.96 1.22
N GLU A 28 -9.20 -8.83 2.46
CA GLU A 28 -10.03 -7.70 2.86
C GLU A 28 -9.22 -6.40 2.84
N ASP A 29 -7.99 -6.46 3.34
CA ASP A 29 -7.10 -5.29 3.31
C ASP A 29 -6.82 -4.86 1.88
N ARG A 30 -6.57 -5.81 0.97
CA ARG A 30 -6.33 -5.51 -0.43
C ARG A 30 -7.56 -4.87 -1.08
N ARG A 31 -8.74 -5.36 -0.73
CA ARG A 31 -10.01 -4.81 -1.25
C ARG A 31 -10.21 -3.37 -0.80
N LYS A 32 -9.91 -3.08 0.46
CA LYS A 32 -10.02 -1.73 1.01
C LYS A 32 -9.09 -0.75 0.30
N ILE A 33 -7.83 -1.14 0.12
CA ILE A 33 -6.84 -0.29 -0.57
C ILE A 33 -7.28 -0.03 -2.01
N LYS A 34 -7.74 -1.07 -2.69
CA LYS A 34 -8.20 -0.94 -4.07
C LYS A 34 -9.38 0.02 -4.17
N ALA A 35 -10.33 -0.08 -3.24
CA ALA A 35 -11.49 0.82 -3.20
C ALA A 35 -11.07 2.26 -2.91
N VAL A 36 -10.16 2.46 -1.97
CA VAL A 36 -9.67 3.79 -1.61
C VAL A 36 -9.02 4.45 -2.82
N MET A 37 -8.18 3.73 -3.54
CA MET A 37 -7.47 4.28 -4.69
C MET A 37 -8.41 4.52 -5.88
N ARG A 38 -9.41 3.65 -6.07
CA ARG A 38 -10.41 3.84 -7.10
C ARG A 38 -11.22 5.11 -6.88
N ASP A 39 -11.63 5.34 -5.62
CA ASP A 39 -12.47 6.48 -5.26
C ASP A 39 -11.67 7.77 -5.11
N ASN A 40 -10.35 7.68 -5.03
CA ASN A 40 -9.46 8.83 -4.82
C ASN A 40 -8.25 8.72 -5.76
N PRO A 41 -8.43 8.91 -7.07
CA PRO A 41 -7.37 8.68 -8.04
C PRO A 41 -6.16 9.62 -7.88
N ASP A 42 -6.33 10.74 -7.20
CA ASP A 42 -5.24 11.70 -6.96
C ASP A 42 -4.43 11.35 -5.70
N LEU A 43 -4.83 10.31 -4.99
CA LEU A 43 -4.18 9.93 -3.75
C LEU A 43 -2.85 9.24 -4.03
N ASP A 44 -1.79 9.73 -3.41
CA ASP A 44 -0.47 9.09 -3.51
C ASP A 44 -0.28 8.16 -2.32
N LEU A 45 -0.88 6.98 -2.39
CA LEU A 45 -0.79 5.96 -1.37
C LEU A 45 0.23 4.92 -1.78
N ARG A 46 1.18 4.64 -0.90
CA ARG A 46 2.24 3.66 -1.15
C ARG A 46 2.27 2.64 -0.03
N MET A 47 2.57 1.40 -0.38
CA MET A 47 2.60 0.31 0.57
C MET A 47 4.02 0.02 1.03
N VAL A 48 4.17 -0.26 2.33
CA VAL A 48 5.44 -0.68 2.91
C VAL A 48 5.19 -2.03 3.57
N PHE A 49 5.93 -3.06 3.13
CA PHE A 49 5.73 -4.42 3.61
C PHE A 49 6.95 -4.92 4.39
N GLN A 50 6.69 -5.62 5.48
CA GLN A 50 7.76 -6.32 6.20
C GLN A 50 8.26 -7.51 5.38
N ALA A 51 7.35 -8.16 4.64
CA ALA A 51 7.68 -9.31 3.81
C ALA A 51 6.99 -9.19 2.45
N PRO A 52 7.50 -8.34 1.53
CA PRO A 52 6.83 -8.02 0.28
C PRO A 52 6.71 -9.21 -0.67
N TYR A 53 7.52 -10.24 -0.50
CA TYR A 53 7.50 -11.41 -1.37
C TYR A 53 6.63 -12.54 -0.83
N ASN A 54 5.94 -12.34 0.28
CA ASN A 54 4.93 -13.29 0.76
C ASN A 54 3.79 -13.36 -0.25
N ARG A 55 3.26 -14.58 -0.43
CA ARG A 55 2.14 -14.77 -1.34
C ARG A 55 0.85 -14.22 -0.73
N ILE A 56 -0.04 -13.75 -1.60
CA ILE A 56 -1.31 -13.19 -1.14
C ILE A 56 -2.25 -14.24 -0.58
N SER A 57 -2.05 -15.52 -0.95
CA SER A 57 -2.79 -16.63 -0.38
C SER A 57 -2.01 -17.91 -0.62
N LYS A 58 -2.40 -18.99 0.08
CA LYS A 58 -1.76 -20.30 -0.07
C LYS A 58 -1.92 -20.87 -1.48
N LYS A 59 -3.01 -20.50 -2.15
CA LYS A 59 -3.34 -21.02 -3.49
C LYS A 59 -2.80 -20.14 -4.61
N SER A 60 -2.30 -18.97 -4.29
CA SER A 60 -1.81 -18.03 -5.30
C SER A 60 -0.29 -18.00 -5.34
N LYS A 61 0.25 -17.82 -6.54
CA LYS A 61 1.69 -17.59 -6.73
C LYS A 61 2.05 -16.13 -6.68
N THR A 62 1.04 -15.25 -6.61
CA THR A 62 1.25 -13.80 -6.59
C THR A 62 1.69 -13.35 -5.22
N SER A 63 2.79 -12.60 -5.15
CA SER A 63 3.26 -11.98 -3.92
C SER A 63 2.58 -10.63 -3.70
N TYR A 64 2.74 -10.07 -2.51
CA TYR A 64 2.25 -8.71 -2.21
C TYR A 64 2.83 -7.71 -3.20
N ALA A 65 4.12 -7.79 -3.44
CA ALA A 65 4.80 -6.89 -4.37
C ALA A 65 4.24 -7.00 -5.78
N GLN A 66 4.06 -8.23 -6.27
CA GLN A 66 3.49 -8.46 -7.60
C GLN A 66 2.07 -7.94 -7.71
N TRP A 67 1.29 -8.12 -6.66
CA TRP A 67 -0.08 -7.62 -6.65
C TRP A 67 -0.10 -6.09 -6.78
N CYS A 68 0.78 -5.40 -6.04
CA CYS A 68 0.90 -3.95 -6.12
C CYS A 68 1.31 -3.50 -7.52
N GLU A 69 2.29 -4.17 -8.13
CA GLU A 69 2.74 -3.83 -9.47
C GLU A 69 1.62 -4.04 -10.49
N LYS A 70 0.85 -5.10 -10.34
CA LYS A 70 -0.29 -5.38 -11.23
C LYS A 70 -1.34 -4.27 -11.15
N HIS A 71 -1.54 -3.68 -9.99
CA HIS A 71 -2.57 -2.66 -9.77
C HIS A 71 -2.01 -1.23 -9.76
N GLY A 72 -0.75 -1.06 -10.14
CA GLY A 72 -0.15 0.28 -10.24
C GLY A 72 0.12 0.95 -8.90
N ILE A 73 0.29 0.17 -7.83
CA ILE A 73 0.55 0.69 -6.49
C ILE A 73 2.05 0.63 -6.22
N LYS A 74 2.64 1.73 -5.78
CA LYS A 74 4.04 1.76 -5.40
C LYS A 74 4.23 1.05 -4.07
N TRP A 75 5.31 0.31 -3.95
CA TRP A 75 5.61 -0.45 -2.73
C TRP A 75 7.09 -0.43 -2.42
N ALA A 76 7.43 -0.71 -1.16
CA ALA A 76 8.82 -0.88 -0.73
C ALA A 76 8.84 -1.87 0.43
N ALA A 77 10.00 -2.48 0.65
CA ALA A 77 10.23 -3.27 1.85
C ALA A 77 10.52 -2.32 3.02
N ALA A 78 10.08 -2.69 4.22
CA ALA A 78 10.24 -1.83 5.39
C ALA A 78 11.71 -1.50 5.67
N HIS A 79 12.63 -2.41 5.34
CA HIS A 79 14.05 -2.21 5.57
C HIS A 79 14.76 -1.50 4.40
N ALA A 80 14.02 -1.12 3.35
CA ALA A 80 14.61 -0.54 2.14
C ALA A 80 13.67 0.48 1.50
N ILE A 81 13.10 1.37 2.31
CA ILE A 81 12.23 2.44 1.81
C ILE A 81 13.10 3.44 1.04
N PRO A 82 12.77 3.74 -0.23
CA PRO A 82 13.53 4.72 -1.00
C PRO A 82 13.54 6.08 -0.32
N ILE A 83 14.71 6.70 -0.24
CA ILE A 83 14.84 8.00 0.42
C ILE A 83 14.00 9.06 -0.32
N ASP A 84 13.80 8.88 -1.63
CA ASP A 84 13.00 9.80 -2.43
C ASP A 84 11.55 9.88 -1.96
N TRP A 85 11.08 8.85 -1.25
CA TRP A 85 9.72 8.86 -0.70
C TRP A 85 9.62 9.77 0.53
N LEU A 86 10.74 10.03 1.19
CA LEU A 86 10.78 10.71 2.48
C LEU A 86 11.13 12.18 2.38
N ILE A 87 11.51 12.64 1.21
CA ILE A 87 11.93 14.03 1.01
C ILE A 87 11.06 14.79 0.02
#